data_649784a2fab2316a63e0f7b95346e970
#
_entry.id   649784a2fab2316a63e0f7b95346e970
#
_cell.length_a   1.000
_cell.length_b   1.000
_cell.length_c   1.000
_cell.angle_alpha   90.00
_cell.angle_beta   90.00
_cell.angle_gamma   90.00
#
_symmetry.space_group_name_H-M   'P 1'
#
loop_
_entity.id
_entity.type
_entity.pdbx_description
1 polymer ?
#
loop_
_entity_poly.entity_id
_entity_poly.type
_entity_poly.pdbx_seq_one_letter_code
_entity_poly.pdbx_strand_id
1 'polypeptide(L)'
;MKLLEDKILAEGIAESENILKVDSFINHQVDPELMKKMGKDIAEHYKGKGITRIATIESSGIAPALMAAEALGVPLVILKKQPSKILNHDLYQTVVTSYTKGTSYELTISAKYISENDHILIVDDFLANGEAATGAIRLIRKAHATIAGVSVLIEKAFQLGREKLEEQGIDVYSLARVSRLDKGVIEFVKED
;
A
#
# COMPACT_ATOMS: atom_id res chain seq x y z
N MET A 1 3.71 -13.44 -5.70
CA MET A 1 4.36 -14.25 -4.60
C MET A 1 3.51 -15.45 -4.26
N LYS A 2 3.98 -16.64 -4.63
CA LYS A 2 3.19 -17.89 -4.49
C LYS A 2 2.70 -18.17 -3.06
N LEU A 3 3.55 -17.92 -2.06
CA LEU A 3 3.19 -18.15 -0.66
C LEU A 3 1.96 -17.33 -0.22
N LEU A 4 1.86 -16.08 -0.65
CA LEU A 4 0.70 -15.23 -0.34
C LEU A 4 -0.55 -15.70 -1.09
N GLU A 5 -0.42 -16.07 -2.35
CA GLU A 5 -1.55 -16.60 -3.14
C GLU A 5 -2.11 -17.89 -2.53
N ASP A 6 -1.24 -18.81 -2.12
CA ASP A 6 -1.66 -20.06 -1.45
C ASP A 6 -2.37 -19.78 -0.12
N LYS A 7 -1.90 -18.77 0.65
CA LYS A 7 -2.57 -18.36 1.88
C LYS A 7 -3.93 -17.72 1.62
N ILE A 8 -4.04 -16.89 0.57
CA ILE A 8 -5.31 -16.28 0.15
C ILE A 8 -6.30 -17.37 -0.29
N LEU A 9 -5.87 -18.38 -1.05
CA LEU A 9 -6.74 -19.50 -1.46
C LEU A 9 -7.20 -20.36 -0.29
N ALA A 10 -6.34 -20.52 0.72
CA ALA A 10 -6.64 -21.36 1.88
C ALA A 10 -7.57 -20.68 2.90
N GLU A 11 -7.41 -19.38 3.12
CA GLU A 11 -8.05 -18.67 4.24
C GLU A 11 -8.79 -17.38 3.81
N GLY A 12 -8.58 -16.90 2.60
CA GLY A 12 -9.28 -15.72 2.07
C GLY A 12 -10.72 -16.04 1.72
N ILE A 13 -11.61 -15.07 1.89
CA ILE A 13 -13.03 -15.19 1.59
C ILE A 13 -13.42 -14.14 0.56
N ALA A 14 -13.74 -14.59 -0.65
CA ALA A 14 -14.38 -13.72 -1.64
C ALA A 14 -15.88 -13.62 -1.33
N GLU A 15 -16.32 -12.49 -0.80
CA GLU A 15 -17.74 -12.27 -0.47
C GLU A 15 -18.55 -11.82 -1.70
N SER A 16 -17.89 -11.12 -2.63
CA SER A 16 -18.49 -10.61 -3.86
C SER A 16 -17.40 -10.34 -4.90
N GLU A 17 -17.80 -9.86 -6.07
CA GLU A 17 -16.91 -9.44 -7.16
C GLU A 17 -15.89 -8.36 -6.75
N ASN A 18 -16.15 -7.64 -5.66
CA ASN A 18 -15.31 -6.53 -5.21
C ASN A 18 -14.73 -6.69 -3.81
N ILE A 19 -15.13 -7.69 -3.03
CA ILE A 19 -14.76 -7.84 -1.64
C ILE A 19 -13.99 -9.14 -1.44
N LEU A 20 -12.71 -9.02 -1.10
CA LEU A 20 -11.84 -10.09 -0.63
C LEU A 20 -11.47 -9.81 0.83
N LYS A 21 -11.87 -10.70 1.74
CA LYS A 21 -11.48 -10.67 3.14
C LYS A 21 -10.23 -11.52 3.37
N VAL A 22 -9.28 -10.95 4.05
CA VAL A 22 -8.01 -11.57 4.46
C VAL A 22 -7.73 -11.29 5.94
N ASP A 23 -8.83 -11.26 6.71
CA ASP A 23 -8.85 -10.78 8.09
C ASP A 23 -8.01 -11.67 9.02
N SER A 24 -7.93 -12.98 8.72
CA SER A 24 -7.26 -13.96 9.57
C SER A 24 -5.73 -13.86 9.55
N PHE A 25 -5.12 -13.14 8.59
CA PHE A 25 -3.67 -13.12 8.46
C PHE A 25 -3.05 -11.79 8.00
N ILE A 26 -3.84 -10.77 7.61
CA ILE A 26 -3.32 -9.45 7.17
C ILE A 26 -3.79 -8.31 8.06
N ASN A 27 -5.11 -8.11 8.23
CA ASN A 27 -5.62 -6.82 8.71
C ASN A 27 -6.54 -6.86 9.94
N HIS A 28 -6.93 -8.02 10.46
CA HIS A 28 -7.55 -8.15 11.77
C HIS A 28 -6.65 -8.96 12.70
N GLN A 29 -6.30 -10.16 12.29
CA GLN A 29 -5.17 -10.90 12.83
C GLN A 29 -4.01 -10.79 11.84
N VAL A 30 -2.78 -10.68 12.34
CA VAL A 30 -1.58 -10.56 11.50
C VAL A 30 -0.72 -11.82 11.70
N ASP A 31 -0.38 -12.50 10.61
CA ASP A 31 0.58 -13.58 10.60
C ASP A 31 2.01 -12.99 10.51
N PRO A 32 2.82 -12.98 11.59
CA PRO A 32 4.09 -12.30 11.61
C PRO A 32 5.14 -12.95 10.69
N GLU A 33 5.09 -14.26 10.52
CA GLU A 33 6.04 -14.97 9.66
C GLU A 33 5.74 -14.68 8.17
N LEU A 34 4.47 -14.63 7.80
CA LEU A 34 4.05 -14.24 6.46
C LEU A 34 4.44 -12.78 6.19
N MET A 35 4.15 -11.86 7.13
CA MET A 35 4.52 -10.44 7.01
C MET A 35 6.01 -10.24 6.80
N LYS A 36 6.84 -10.95 7.58
CA LYS A 36 8.31 -10.91 7.44
C LYS A 36 8.77 -11.36 6.06
N LYS A 37 8.19 -12.41 5.51
CA LYS A 37 8.51 -12.89 4.16
C LYS A 37 8.07 -11.90 3.09
N MET A 38 6.89 -11.32 3.22
CA MET A 38 6.39 -10.28 2.32
C MET A 38 7.23 -9.01 2.36
N GLY A 39 7.62 -8.55 3.56
CA GLY A 39 8.52 -7.41 3.71
C GLY A 39 9.88 -7.61 3.06
N LYS A 40 10.45 -8.82 3.17
CA LYS A 40 11.71 -9.18 2.48
C LYS A 40 11.56 -9.21 0.95
N ASP A 41 10.46 -9.72 0.46
CA ASP A 41 10.16 -9.79 -0.99
C ASP A 41 10.07 -8.36 -1.56
N ILE A 42 9.33 -7.47 -0.90
CA ILE A 42 9.28 -6.05 -1.26
C ILE A 42 10.69 -5.41 -1.23
N ALA A 43 11.44 -5.65 -0.16
CA ALA A 43 12.78 -5.08 0.00
C ALA A 43 13.75 -5.56 -1.10
N GLU A 44 13.69 -6.81 -1.49
CA GLU A 44 14.55 -7.35 -2.56
C GLU A 44 14.20 -6.73 -3.92
N HIS A 45 12.89 -6.55 -4.23
CA HIS A 45 12.46 -5.89 -5.47
C HIS A 45 12.97 -4.44 -5.57
N TYR A 46 12.99 -3.72 -4.45
CA TYR A 46 13.41 -2.32 -4.40
C TYR A 46 14.87 -2.11 -3.99
N LYS A 47 15.64 -3.18 -3.81
CA LYS A 47 17.05 -3.11 -3.44
C LYS A 47 17.87 -2.28 -4.43
N GLY A 48 18.68 -1.38 -3.90
CA GLY A 48 19.54 -0.52 -4.72
C GLY A 48 18.83 0.64 -5.42
N LYS A 49 17.52 0.82 -5.24
CA LYS A 49 16.78 1.93 -5.82
C LYS A 49 16.87 3.24 -5.01
N GLY A 50 17.75 3.31 -4.00
CA GLY A 50 18.03 4.55 -3.25
C GLY A 50 16.91 5.01 -2.32
N ILE A 51 16.07 4.09 -1.85
CA ILE A 51 14.96 4.41 -0.94
C ILE A 51 15.53 4.93 0.39
N THR A 52 15.02 6.07 0.82
CA THR A 52 15.41 6.70 2.10
C THR A 52 14.36 6.50 3.18
N ARG A 53 13.11 6.20 2.79
CA ARG A 53 11.97 6.10 3.70
C ARG A 53 10.84 5.29 3.09
N ILE A 54 10.10 4.56 3.91
CA ILE A 54 8.82 3.98 3.52
C ILE A 54 7.68 4.86 4.03
N ALA A 55 6.63 4.99 3.25
CA ALA A 55 5.36 5.59 3.65
C ALA A 55 4.22 4.57 3.54
N THR A 56 3.30 4.60 4.49
CA THR A 56 2.07 3.80 4.45
C THR A 56 0.88 4.60 4.96
N ILE A 57 -0.32 4.16 4.60
CA ILE A 57 -1.55 4.75 5.11
C ILE A 57 -2.07 3.90 6.28
N GLU A 58 -2.49 4.54 7.38
CA GLU A 58 -3.12 3.80 8.47
C GLU A 58 -4.43 3.14 7.99
N SER A 59 -4.75 1.92 8.43
CA SER A 59 -4.00 1.15 9.43
C SER A 59 -3.42 -0.16 8.86
N SER A 60 -4.06 -0.81 7.89
CA SER A 60 -3.73 -2.18 7.44
C SER A 60 -2.37 -2.28 6.72
N GLY A 61 -1.92 -1.20 6.08
CA GLY A 61 -0.61 -1.12 5.45
C GLY A 61 0.57 -1.06 6.44
N ILE A 62 0.33 -0.79 7.74
CA ILE A 62 1.42 -0.58 8.72
C ILE A 62 2.25 -1.85 8.91
N ALA A 63 1.62 -3.01 9.07
CA ALA A 63 2.35 -4.25 9.33
C ALA A 63 3.31 -4.62 8.19
N PRO A 64 2.88 -4.71 6.91
CA PRO A 64 3.79 -5.00 5.81
C PRO A 64 4.83 -3.89 5.59
N ALA A 65 4.45 -2.62 5.74
CA ALA A 65 5.38 -1.51 5.59
C ALA A 65 6.50 -1.52 6.65
N LEU A 66 6.17 -1.91 7.89
CA LEU A 66 7.16 -2.05 8.95
C LEU A 66 8.18 -3.15 8.63
N MET A 67 7.73 -4.29 8.11
CA MET A 67 8.62 -5.38 7.73
C MET A 67 9.50 -5.03 6.53
N ALA A 68 8.96 -4.29 5.56
CA ALA A 68 9.74 -3.80 4.42
C ALA A 68 10.77 -2.73 4.87
N ALA A 69 10.38 -1.85 5.79
CA ALA A 69 11.27 -0.83 6.35
C ALA A 69 12.43 -1.45 7.14
N GLU A 70 12.14 -2.46 7.95
CA GLU A 70 13.16 -3.23 8.67
C GLU A 70 14.13 -3.90 7.70
N ALA A 71 13.62 -4.56 6.66
CA ALA A 71 14.44 -5.27 5.68
C ALA A 71 15.31 -4.33 4.81
N LEU A 72 14.84 -3.10 4.52
CA LEU A 72 15.60 -2.06 3.81
C LEU A 72 16.49 -1.22 4.73
N GLY A 73 16.32 -1.29 6.06
CA GLY A 73 17.06 -0.49 7.03
C GLY A 73 16.71 1.01 6.99
N VAL A 74 15.47 1.36 6.65
CA VAL A 74 14.99 2.75 6.52
C VAL A 74 13.81 3.03 7.46
N PRO A 75 13.57 4.28 7.86
CA PRO A 75 12.43 4.62 8.69
C PRO A 75 11.10 4.47 7.94
N LEU A 76 10.03 4.18 8.71
CA LEU A 76 8.65 4.16 8.25
C LEU A 76 7.93 5.43 8.71
N VAL A 77 7.22 6.10 7.81
CA VAL A 77 6.28 7.18 8.15
C VAL A 77 4.85 6.73 7.87
N ILE A 78 3.95 7.03 8.80
CA ILE A 78 2.53 6.65 8.72
C ILE A 78 1.70 7.88 8.39
N LEU A 79 1.03 7.84 7.22
CA LEU A 79 0.07 8.84 6.80
C LEU A 79 -1.24 8.64 7.58
N LYS A 80 -1.75 9.72 8.17
CA LYS A 80 -2.93 9.68 9.05
C LYS A 80 -4.20 10.05 8.29
N LYS A 81 -5.29 9.31 8.52
CA LYS A 81 -6.62 9.56 7.91
C LYS A 81 -7.41 10.67 8.58
N GLN A 82 -6.93 11.21 9.68
CA GLN A 82 -7.53 12.35 10.34
C GLN A 82 -6.45 13.34 10.76
N PRO A 83 -6.70 14.65 10.68
CA PRO A 83 -5.75 15.61 11.18
C PRO A 83 -5.58 15.37 12.69
N SER A 84 -4.35 15.23 13.13
CA SER A 84 -4.07 15.26 14.56
C SER A 84 -4.45 16.66 15.08
N LYS A 85 -5.38 16.75 16.02
CA LYS A 85 -5.78 18.02 16.66
C LYS A 85 -4.61 18.76 17.33
N ILE A 86 -3.48 18.11 17.47
CA ILE A 86 -2.26 18.62 18.12
C ILE A 86 -1.27 19.25 17.13
N LEU A 87 -1.43 19.03 15.80
CA LEU A 87 -0.46 19.44 14.78
C LEU A 87 -1.04 20.53 13.89
N ASN A 88 -1.03 21.79 14.37
CA ASN A 88 -1.70 22.89 13.65
C ASN A 88 -0.85 23.66 12.65
N HIS A 89 0.48 23.46 12.52
CA HIS A 89 1.29 24.34 11.66
C HIS A 89 2.30 23.67 10.72
N ASP A 90 2.59 22.36 10.90
CA ASP A 90 3.61 21.66 10.12
C ASP A 90 3.06 20.38 9.49
N LEU A 91 1.92 20.48 8.80
CA LEU A 91 1.28 19.35 8.12
C LEU A 91 1.17 19.58 6.63
N TYR A 92 1.53 18.57 5.85
CA TYR A 92 0.98 18.41 4.52
C TYR A 92 -0.34 17.64 4.60
N GLN A 93 -1.35 18.08 3.87
CA GLN A 93 -2.66 17.44 3.84
C GLN A 93 -3.23 17.39 2.42
N THR A 94 -4.06 16.38 2.17
CA THR A 94 -4.82 16.23 0.93
C THR A 94 -6.12 15.50 1.20
N VAL A 95 -7.11 15.69 0.33
CA VAL A 95 -8.38 14.95 0.39
C VAL A 95 -8.29 13.73 -0.52
N VAL A 96 -8.70 12.58 -0.02
CA VAL A 96 -8.87 11.34 -0.77
C VAL A 96 -10.35 11.00 -0.81
N THR A 97 -10.89 10.79 -2.00
CA THR A 97 -12.27 10.37 -2.19
C THR A 97 -12.28 8.89 -2.57
N SER A 98 -12.91 8.08 -1.73
CA SER A 98 -13.16 6.68 -2.04
C SER A 98 -14.43 6.55 -2.86
N TYR A 99 -14.30 6.32 -4.14
CA TYR A 99 -15.46 6.11 -5.02
C TYR A 99 -16.25 4.86 -4.65
N THR A 100 -15.59 3.82 -4.16
CA THR A 100 -16.22 2.57 -3.74
C THR A 100 -17.11 2.75 -2.50
N LYS A 101 -16.71 3.63 -1.59
CA LYS A 101 -17.45 3.90 -0.34
C LYS A 101 -18.28 5.18 -0.40
N GLY A 102 -18.14 6.00 -1.44
CA GLY A 102 -18.80 7.31 -1.56
C GLY A 102 -18.41 8.31 -0.46
N THR A 103 -17.26 8.10 0.19
CA THR A 103 -16.80 8.92 1.32
C THR A 103 -15.45 9.56 1.02
N SER A 104 -15.25 10.77 1.55
CA SER A 104 -13.96 11.46 1.48
C SER A 104 -13.35 11.53 2.89
N TYR A 105 -12.02 11.47 2.94
CA TYR A 105 -11.27 11.66 4.17
C TYR A 105 -10.01 12.49 3.91
N GLU A 106 -9.54 13.16 4.94
CA GLU A 106 -8.27 13.87 4.89
C GLU A 106 -7.13 12.90 5.16
N LEU A 107 -6.07 13.02 4.37
CA LEU A 107 -4.82 12.33 4.55
C LEU A 107 -3.74 13.35 4.90
N THR A 108 -2.99 13.10 5.97
CA THR A 108 -2.01 14.04 6.52
C THR A 108 -0.68 13.38 6.83
N ILE A 109 0.39 14.18 6.75
CA ILE A 109 1.74 13.83 7.19
C ILE A 109 2.40 15.05 7.83
N SER A 110 3.14 14.84 8.92
CA SER A 110 3.95 15.92 9.52
C SER A 110 5.16 16.24 8.64
N ALA A 111 5.35 17.53 8.37
CA ALA A 111 6.51 18.04 7.64
C ALA A 111 7.86 17.72 8.33
N LYS A 112 7.82 17.39 9.64
CA LYS A 112 9.03 16.99 10.40
C LYS A 112 9.61 15.64 9.97
N TYR A 113 8.80 14.78 9.31
CA TYR A 113 9.17 13.41 8.99
C TYR A 113 9.32 13.16 7.50
N ILE A 114 9.26 14.19 6.67
CA ILE A 114 9.46 14.11 5.22
C ILE A 114 10.14 15.37 4.72
N SER A 115 11.05 15.22 3.76
CA SER A 115 11.80 16.32 3.16
C SER A 115 11.99 16.12 1.66
N GLU A 116 12.44 17.16 0.98
CA GLU A 116 12.78 17.14 -0.45
C GLU A 116 13.91 16.16 -0.81
N ASN A 117 14.72 15.76 0.18
CA ASN A 117 15.81 14.80 -0.02
C ASN A 117 15.33 13.33 0.09
N ASP A 118 14.07 13.10 0.41
CA ASP A 118 13.54 11.76 0.55
C ASP A 118 13.17 11.14 -0.80
N HIS A 119 13.51 9.86 -0.96
CA HIS A 119 13.07 8.98 -2.03
C HIS A 119 12.22 7.87 -1.43
N ILE A 120 10.90 7.93 -1.63
CA ILE A 120 9.91 7.23 -0.83
C ILE A 120 9.31 6.06 -1.58
N LEU A 121 9.33 4.88 -0.95
CA LEU A 121 8.51 3.74 -1.33
C LEU A 121 7.19 3.79 -0.55
N ILE A 122 6.06 3.77 -1.26
CA ILE A 122 4.74 3.60 -0.64
C ILE A 122 4.44 2.11 -0.54
N VAL A 123 4.04 1.65 0.65
CA VAL A 123 3.63 0.25 0.88
C VAL A 123 2.23 0.24 1.48
N ASP A 124 1.32 -0.57 0.91
CA ASP A 124 -0.05 -0.71 1.41
C ASP A 124 -0.53 -2.17 1.33
N ASP A 125 -1.68 -2.48 1.94
CA ASP A 125 -2.26 -3.83 1.90
C ASP A 125 -2.96 -4.13 0.56
N PHE A 126 -3.77 -3.22 0.03
CA PHE A 126 -4.51 -3.39 -1.21
C PHE A 126 -4.30 -2.26 -2.22
N LEU A 127 -4.26 -2.63 -3.50
CA LEU A 127 -4.46 -1.73 -4.63
C LEU A 127 -5.77 -2.09 -5.33
N ALA A 128 -6.72 -1.16 -5.28
CA ALA A 128 -8.02 -1.24 -5.95
C ALA A 128 -8.06 -0.22 -7.11
N ASN A 129 -8.84 0.85 -7.00
CA ASN A 129 -8.86 1.93 -8.01
C ASN A 129 -7.73 2.96 -7.85
N GLY A 130 -6.87 2.82 -6.82
CA GLY A 130 -5.68 3.63 -6.63
C GLY A 130 -5.89 4.98 -5.95
N GLU A 131 -7.07 5.27 -5.39
CA GLU A 131 -7.35 6.57 -4.77
C GLU A 131 -6.42 6.85 -3.57
N ALA A 132 -6.22 5.85 -2.71
CA ALA A 132 -5.37 5.97 -1.53
C ALA A 132 -3.90 6.19 -1.92
N ALA A 133 -3.38 5.38 -2.83
CA ALA A 133 -2.01 5.52 -3.34
C ALA A 133 -1.80 6.88 -4.02
N THR A 134 -2.74 7.31 -4.87
CA THR A 134 -2.69 8.64 -5.51
C THR A 134 -2.72 9.77 -4.48
N GLY A 135 -3.49 9.62 -3.40
CA GLY A 135 -3.50 10.56 -2.28
C GLY A 135 -2.14 10.64 -1.58
N ALA A 136 -1.53 9.50 -1.28
CA ALA A 136 -0.19 9.44 -0.70
C ALA A 136 0.86 10.09 -1.61
N ILE A 137 0.83 9.80 -2.92
CA ILE A 137 1.70 10.42 -3.93
C ILE A 137 1.57 11.94 -3.92
N ARG A 138 0.33 12.48 -3.89
CA ARG A 138 0.11 13.93 -3.80
C ARG A 138 0.72 14.54 -2.55
N LEU A 139 0.61 13.87 -1.38
CA LEU A 139 1.22 14.36 -0.15
C LEU A 139 2.74 14.38 -0.22
N ILE A 140 3.34 13.31 -0.73
CA ILE A 140 4.79 13.19 -0.88
C ILE A 140 5.32 14.27 -1.83
N ARG A 141 4.63 14.50 -2.95
CA ARG A 141 4.98 15.57 -3.91
C ARG A 141 4.82 16.98 -3.31
N LYS A 142 3.87 17.20 -2.40
CA LYS A 142 3.76 18.48 -1.67
C LYS A 142 4.98 18.77 -0.79
N ALA A 143 5.63 17.74 -0.28
CA ALA A 143 6.89 17.85 0.47
C ALA A 143 8.13 17.94 -0.44
N HIS A 144 7.94 18.02 -1.76
CA HIS A 144 8.99 17.99 -2.79
C HIS A 144 9.82 16.70 -2.80
N ALA A 145 9.42 15.66 -2.06
CA ALA A 145 10.05 14.35 -2.07
C ALA A 145 9.74 13.58 -3.36
N THR A 146 10.61 12.65 -3.72
CA THR A 146 10.45 11.79 -4.89
C THR A 146 9.87 10.42 -4.50
N ILE A 147 9.32 9.71 -5.49
CA ILE A 147 8.65 8.42 -5.27
C ILE A 147 9.42 7.33 -5.99
N ALA A 148 9.86 6.32 -5.25
CA ALA A 148 10.55 5.14 -5.77
C ALA A 148 9.59 4.15 -6.45
N GLY A 149 8.38 4.05 -5.90
CA GLY A 149 7.33 3.16 -6.38
C GLY A 149 6.21 3.00 -5.37
N VAL A 150 5.26 2.15 -5.73
CA VAL A 150 4.15 1.69 -4.88
C VAL A 150 4.20 0.17 -4.81
N SER A 151 4.30 -0.39 -3.61
CA SER A 151 4.19 -1.82 -3.39
C SER A 151 2.93 -2.15 -2.60
N VAL A 152 2.23 -3.20 -3.01
CA VAL A 152 1.03 -3.68 -2.32
C VAL A 152 1.07 -5.18 -2.13
N LEU A 153 0.43 -5.65 -1.07
CA LEU A 153 0.30 -7.09 -0.87
C LEU A 153 -0.64 -7.70 -1.90
N ILE A 154 -1.80 -7.10 -2.09
CA ILE A 154 -2.86 -7.62 -2.97
C ILE A 154 -3.33 -6.53 -3.93
N GLU A 155 -3.21 -6.80 -5.22
CA GLU A 155 -3.76 -5.98 -6.29
C GLU A 155 -5.04 -6.61 -6.83
N LYS A 156 -6.11 -5.84 -6.93
CA LYS A 156 -7.29 -6.19 -7.72
C LYS A 156 -7.05 -5.78 -9.16
N ALA A 157 -6.41 -6.67 -9.94
CA ALA A 157 -5.93 -6.38 -11.29
C ALA A 157 -7.05 -6.10 -12.30
N PHE A 158 -8.30 -6.38 -11.95
CA PHE A 158 -9.49 -6.02 -12.72
C PHE A 158 -9.97 -4.58 -12.47
N GLN A 159 -9.25 -3.81 -11.63
CA GLN A 159 -9.53 -2.40 -11.34
C GLN A 159 -8.38 -1.51 -11.84
N LEU A 160 -8.63 -0.21 -12.00
CA LEU A 160 -7.76 0.73 -12.72
C LEU A 160 -6.58 1.27 -11.90
N GLY A 161 -6.33 0.77 -10.70
CA GLY A 161 -5.32 1.35 -9.81
C GLY A 161 -3.91 1.32 -10.39
N ARG A 162 -3.49 0.19 -10.94
CA ARG A 162 -2.18 0.05 -11.59
C ARG A 162 -2.02 1.01 -12.76
N GLU A 163 -2.97 1.00 -13.69
CA GLU A 163 -2.94 1.85 -14.88
C GLU A 163 -2.76 3.33 -14.51
N LYS A 164 -3.57 3.84 -13.57
CA LYS A 164 -3.47 5.23 -13.08
C LYS A 164 -2.12 5.59 -12.46
N LEU A 165 -1.43 4.63 -11.86
CA LEU A 165 -0.12 4.85 -11.25
C LEU A 165 0.98 4.79 -12.31
N GLU A 166 0.93 3.81 -13.21
CA GLU A 166 1.90 3.65 -14.30
C GLU A 166 1.84 4.81 -15.31
N GLU A 167 0.64 5.37 -15.59
CA GLU A 167 0.48 6.60 -16.37
C GLU A 167 1.19 7.81 -15.76
N GLN A 168 1.41 7.81 -14.44
CA GLN A 168 2.19 8.83 -13.73
C GLN A 168 3.69 8.52 -13.65
N GLY A 169 4.15 7.44 -14.31
CA GLY A 169 5.54 6.96 -14.28
C GLY A 169 5.91 6.29 -12.95
N ILE A 170 4.93 5.79 -12.19
CA ILE A 170 5.15 5.13 -10.90
C ILE A 170 5.30 3.62 -11.12
N ASP A 171 6.42 3.05 -10.63
CA ASP A 171 6.62 1.60 -10.57
C ASP A 171 5.66 0.96 -9.57
N VAL A 172 4.92 -0.08 -9.99
CA VAL A 172 3.94 -0.78 -9.16
C VAL A 172 4.33 -2.23 -9.00
N TYR A 173 4.64 -2.62 -7.77
CA TYR A 173 4.96 -3.98 -7.40
C TYR A 173 3.88 -4.58 -6.50
N SER A 174 3.27 -5.69 -6.95
CA SER A 174 2.19 -6.37 -6.23
C SER A 174 2.58 -7.82 -5.95
N LEU A 175 2.45 -8.26 -4.68
CA LEU A 175 2.85 -9.61 -4.27
C LEU A 175 1.86 -10.67 -4.75
N ALA A 176 0.57 -10.33 -4.81
CA ALA A 176 -0.48 -11.15 -5.41
C ALA A 176 -1.39 -10.29 -6.28
N ARG A 177 -1.68 -10.74 -7.49
CA ARG A 177 -2.52 -10.03 -8.45
C ARG A 177 -3.79 -10.83 -8.72
N VAL A 178 -4.90 -10.40 -8.13
CA VAL A 178 -6.22 -11.04 -8.31
C VAL A 178 -6.81 -10.57 -9.62
N SER A 179 -7.04 -11.51 -10.54
CA SER A 179 -7.63 -11.24 -11.86
C SER A 179 -9.16 -11.24 -11.83
N ARG A 180 -9.75 -12.01 -10.91
CA ARG A 180 -11.21 -12.12 -10.75
C ARG A 180 -11.59 -12.49 -9.33
N LEU A 181 -12.66 -11.87 -8.86
CA LEU A 181 -13.39 -12.25 -7.66
C LEU A 181 -14.85 -12.54 -8.02
N ASP A 182 -15.43 -13.52 -7.36
CA ASP A 182 -16.86 -13.77 -7.31
C ASP A 182 -17.14 -14.47 -5.96
N LYS A 183 -18.39 -14.65 -5.58
CA LYS A 183 -18.74 -15.33 -4.33
C LYS A 183 -18.07 -16.72 -4.25
N GLY A 184 -17.08 -16.85 -3.36
CA GLY A 184 -16.31 -18.08 -3.19
C GLY A 184 -15.28 -18.37 -4.31
N VAL A 185 -15.05 -17.43 -5.25
CA VAL A 185 -14.10 -17.61 -6.35
C VAL A 185 -12.99 -16.56 -6.25
N ILE A 186 -11.74 -17.01 -6.28
CA ILE A 186 -10.55 -16.17 -6.32
C ILE A 186 -9.64 -16.70 -7.43
N GLU A 187 -9.39 -15.87 -8.43
CA GLU A 187 -8.46 -16.19 -9.52
C GLU A 187 -7.32 -15.17 -9.55
N PHE A 188 -6.13 -15.61 -9.84
CA PHE A 188 -4.95 -14.75 -9.98
C PHE A 188 -4.57 -14.55 -11.44
N VAL A 189 -3.88 -13.46 -11.71
CA VAL A 189 -3.24 -13.23 -13.01
C VAL A 189 -2.20 -14.33 -13.22
N LYS A 190 -2.24 -14.99 -14.35
CA LYS A 190 -1.23 -15.98 -14.72
C LYS A 190 0.05 -15.23 -15.11
N GLU A 191 1.16 -15.59 -14.49
CA GLU A 191 2.48 -15.18 -14.96
C GLU A 191 2.82 -16.05 -16.18
N ASP A 192 3.13 -15.38 -17.29
CA ASP A 192 3.63 -16.05 -18.52
C ASP A 192 5.07 -16.55 -18.35
#